data_1e3713b6c08d50337c5b6b5a2db337af
#
_entry.id   1e3713b6c08d50337c5b6b5a2db337af
#
_cell.length_a   1.000
_cell.length_b   1.000
_cell.length_c   1.000
_cell.angle_alpha   90.00
_cell.angle_beta   90.00
_cell.angle_gamma   90.00
#
_symmetry.space_group_name_H-M   'P 1'
#
loop_
_entity.id
_entity.type
_entity.pdbx_description
1 polymer ?
#
loop_
_entity_poly.entity_id
_entity_poly.type
_entity_poly.pdbx_seq_one_letter_code
_entity_poly.pdbx_strand_id
1 'polypeptide(L)'
;MNGNNTAEFESWLARKNNTRSAVTCHSGTQALEIMAEYYISTYAHKSSTVLLPSLTYQATANAFLRAGWNIEFADVDRNGLADYSKIGIDRAYNATVIVGLYGAVPNDPAESKFSTGLILEDGAQHWLSDQRIATGNAMAISFDPMKNLANYGNGGAVVTSDLKLIEFARSWRDNGKPSNTQIGTNSRMSEIDCATMLVKTKYINQWQQRREKIADYWCERLKNTTVRCLINEQTRRGHCFHKFVIEVDSADIVQRNLDIRKIETKVHYRNPLHELPVYQQFAGPDMMSVASMLSRRVLSLPIYSELTDLEVEYISDQLIDCV
;
A
#
# COMPACT_ATOMS: atom_id res chain seq x y z
N MET A 1 18.03 3.26 22.77
CA MET A 1 18.50 4.55 22.21
C MET A 1 18.44 4.45 20.72
N ASN A 2 17.86 5.44 20.04
CA ASN A 2 17.98 5.53 18.57
C ASN A 2 19.35 6.13 18.28
N GLY A 3 20.09 5.52 17.37
CA GLY A 3 21.36 6.06 16.92
C GLY A 3 21.18 7.16 15.86
N ASN A 4 22.28 7.67 15.34
CA ASN A 4 22.28 8.77 14.38
C ASN A 4 21.65 8.40 13.04
N ASN A 5 21.84 7.16 12.56
CA ASN A 5 21.27 6.71 11.28
C ASN A 5 19.74 6.62 11.33
N THR A 6 19.18 6.15 12.45
CA THR A 6 17.72 6.13 12.65
C THR A 6 17.16 7.55 12.61
N ALA A 7 17.77 8.50 13.32
CA ALA A 7 17.31 9.88 13.36
C ALA A 7 17.41 10.56 11.97
N GLU A 8 18.49 10.32 11.23
CA GLU A 8 18.70 10.86 9.89
C GLU A 8 17.70 10.27 8.88
N PHE A 9 17.45 8.96 8.94
CA PHE A 9 16.49 8.30 8.06
C PHE A 9 15.05 8.75 8.36
N GLU A 10 14.65 8.85 9.63
CA GLU A 10 13.36 9.40 10.04
C GLU A 10 13.18 10.85 9.55
N SER A 11 14.22 11.67 9.65
CA SER A 11 14.20 13.05 9.14
C SER A 11 14.07 13.09 7.60
N TRP A 12 14.73 12.19 6.88
CA TRP A 12 14.60 12.07 5.43
C TRP A 12 13.18 11.66 5.04
N LEU A 13 12.60 10.66 5.72
CA LEU A 13 11.23 10.21 5.50
C LEU A 13 10.21 11.34 5.72
N ALA A 14 10.36 12.11 6.79
CA ALA A 14 9.50 13.24 7.09
C ALA A 14 9.54 14.29 5.96
N ARG A 15 10.74 14.67 5.52
CA ARG A 15 10.91 15.62 4.41
C ARG A 15 10.33 15.09 3.10
N LYS A 16 10.64 13.83 2.74
CA LYS A 16 10.15 13.19 1.49
C LYS A 16 8.61 13.15 1.43
N ASN A 17 7.97 13.01 2.59
CA ASN A 17 6.52 12.91 2.70
C ASN A 17 5.82 14.22 3.09
N ASN A 18 6.56 15.33 3.17
CA ASN A 18 6.03 16.64 3.59
C ASN A 18 5.25 16.57 4.92
N THR A 19 5.77 15.82 5.88
CA THR A 19 5.23 15.68 7.24
C THR A 19 6.18 16.25 8.27
N ARG A 20 5.68 16.53 9.48
CA ARG A 20 6.52 17.07 10.57
C ARG A 20 7.51 16.05 11.09
N SER A 21 7.16 14.76 11.09
CA SER A 21 8.03 13.73 11.66
C SER A 21 7.72 12.34 11.08
N ALA A 22 8.65 11.42 11.33
CA ALA A 22 8.52 10.01 11.04
C ALA A 22 9.04 9.18 12.22
N VAL A 23 8.55 7.96 12.35
CA VAL A 23 9.04 6.96 13.31
C VAL A 23 9.20 5.64 12.60
N THR A 24 10.41 5.11 12.50
CA THR A 24 10.70 3.79 11.94
C THR A 24 10.26 2.69 12.89
N CYS A 25 9.82 1.57 12.35
CA CYS A 25 9.45 0.35 13.08
C CYS A 25 9.82 -0.89 12.29
N HIS A 26 9.58 -2.07 12.86
CA HIS A 26 10.04 -3.33 12.29
C HIS A 26 9.37 -3.72 10.97
N SER A 27 8.14 -3.27 10.70
CA SER A 27 7.41 -3.60 9.46
C SER A 27 6.29 -2.61 9.15
N GLY A 28 5.83 -2.60 7.89
CA GLY A 28 4.63 -1.84 7.52
C GLY A 28 3.37 -2.28 8.27
N THR A 29 3.24 -3.57 8.60
CA THR A 29 2.14 -4.08 9.44
C THR A 29 2.13 -3.43 10.81
N GLN A 30 3.31 -3.33 11.45
CA GLN A 30 3.41 -2.66 12.76
C GLN A 30 3.22 -1.16 12.67
N ALA A 31 3.58 -0.53 11.55
CA ALA A 31 3.23 0.88 11.33
C ALA A 31 1.70 1.09 11.30
N LEU A 32 0.96 0.19 10.64
CA LEU A 32 -0.51 0.18 10.66
C LEU A 32 -1.07 -0.10 12.07
N GLU A 33 -0.50 -1.06 12.81
CA GLU A 33 -0.90 -1.38 14.19
C GLU A 33 -0.72 -0.17 15.12
N ILE A 34 0.41 0.52 15.03
CA ILE A 34 0.67 1.75 15.80
C ILE A 34 -0.40 2.81 15.52
N MET A 35 -0.73 3.04 14.26
CA MET A 35 -1.77 3.99 13.89
C MET A 35 -3.14 3.55 14.42
N ALA A 36 -3.51 2.29 14.21
CA ALA A 36 -4.80 1.76 14.64
C ALA A 36 -4.98 1.84 16.15
N GLU A 37 -3.97 1.47 16.95
CA GLU A 37 -4.00 1.54 18.42
C GLU A 37 -4.05 2.98 18.93
N TYR A 38 -3.26 3.88 18.34
CA TYR A 38 -3.28 5.29 18.74
C TYR A 38 -4.67 5.91 18.52
N TYR A 39 -5.24 5.75 17.33
CA TYR A 39 -6.48 6.42 16.99
C TYR A 39 -7.68 5.83 17.72
N ILE A 40 -7.73 4.51 17.95
CA ILE A 40 -8.81 3.93 18.76
C ILE A 40 -8.74 4.37 20.22
N SER A 41 -7.55 4.49 20.78
CA SER A 41 -7.37 4.90 22.17
C SER A 41 -7.62 6.39 22.40
N THR A 42 -7.45 7.23 21.36
CA THR A 42 -7.48 8.69 21.49
C THR A 42 -8.79 9.29 21.01
N TYR A 43 -9.34 8.80 19.90
CA TYR A 43 -10.46 9.42 19.19
C TYR A 43 -11.65 8.50 19.00
N ALA A 44 -11.54 7.22 19.32
CA ALA A 44 -12.56 6.24 19.03
C ALA A 44 -13.08 5.56 20.30
N HIS A 45 -14.23 4.93 20.19
CA HIS A 45 -14.84 4.10 21.22
C HIS A 45 -14.83 2.64 20.76
N LYS A 46 -15.09 1.69 21.66
CA LYS A 46 -15.13 0.23 21.37
C LYS A 46 -16.04 -0.20 20.21
N SER A 47 -16.87 0.69 19.69
CA SER A 47 -17.75 0.45 18.54
C SER A 47 -17.30 1.18 17.27
N SER A 48 -16.08 1.70 17.24
CA SER A 48 -15.59 2.48 16.10
C SER A 48 -15.39 1.59 14.88
N THR A 49 -15.88 2.07 13.74
CA THR A 49 -15.80 1.37 12.47
C THR A 49 -14.84 2.08 11.52
N VAL A 50 -13.98 1.29 10.88
CA VAL A 50 -13.07 1.74 9.83
C VAL A 50 -13.47 1.15 8.48
N LEU A 51 -13.54 2.00 7.45
CA LEU A 51 -13.78 1.60 6.07
C LEU A 51 -12.45 1.26 5.39
N LEU A 52 -12.36 0.11 4.74
CA LEU A 52 -11.18 -0.43 4.07
C LEU A 52 -11.52 -0.86 2.63
N PRO A 53 -10.60 -0.73 1.65
CA PRO A 53 -10.80 -1.39 0.36
C PRO A 53 -10.79 -2.92 0.51
N SER A 54 -11.68 -3.60 -0.20
CA SER A 54 -11.77 -5.07 -0.16
C SER A 54 -10.62 -5.75 -0.93
N LEU A 55 -10.01 -5.07 -1.90
CA LEU A 55 -8.86 -5.56 -2.65
C LEU A 55 -7.59 -4.86 -2.14
N THR A 56 -6.96 -5.44 -1.13
CA THR A 56 -5.69 -5.00 -0.55
C THR A 56 -4.98 -6.15 0.14
N TYR A 57 -3.78 -5.89 0.67
CA TYR A 57 -3.06 -6.86 1.48
C TYR A 57 -3.69 -7.02 2.88
N GLN A 58 -3.65 -8.24 3.42
CA GLN A 58 -4.30 -8.57 4.71
C GLN A 58 -3.84 -7.71 5.90
N ALA A 59 -2.60 -7.20 5.85
CA ALA A 59 -2.07 -6.37 6.94
C ALA A 59 -2.95 -5.13 7.20
N THR A 60 -3.55 -4.57 6.15
CA THR A 60 -4.47 -3.42 6.26
C THR A 60 -5.64 -3.73 7.21
N ALA A 61 -6.31 -4.88 7.03
CA ALA A 61 -7.43 -5.26 7.89
C ALA A 61 -6.97 -5.79 9.26
N ASN A 62 -5.91 -6.62 9.27
CA ASN A 62 -5.41 -7.25 10.50
C ASN A 62 -5.03 -6.22 11.56
N ALA A 63 -4.36 -5.14 11.17
CA ALA A 63 -3.90 -4.11 12.09
C ALA A 63 -5.07 -3.46 12.85
N PHE A 64 -6.13 -3.13 12.15
CA PHE A 64 -7.31 -2.51 12.76
C PHE A 64 -8.12 -3.48 13.60
N LEU A 65 -8.33 -4.71 13.13
CA LEU A 65 -9.01 -5.75 13.91
C LEU A 65 -8.27 -6.07 15.22
N ARG A 66 -6.94 -6.17 15.19
CA ARG A 66 -6.12 -6.42 16.38
C ARG A 66 -6.19 -5.27 17.38
N ALA A 67 -6.30 -4.05 16.90
CA ALA A 67 -6.51 -2.87 17.74
C ALA A 67 -7.95 -2.74 18.29
N GLY A 68 -8.87 -3.60 17.86
CA GLY A 68 -10.27 -3.62 18.35
C GLY A 68 -11.25 -2.78 17.55
N TRP A 69 -10.91 -2.38 16.34
CA TRP A 69 -11.84 -1.73 15.42
C TRP A 69 -12.83 -2.71 14.82
N ASN A 70 -14.06 -2.27 14.57
CA ASN A 70 -14.91 -2.91 13.58
C ASN A 70 -14.44 -2.51 12.20
N ILE A 71 -14.48 -3.44 11.24
CA ILE A 71 -14.12 -3.14 9.85
C ILE A 71 -15.31 -3.27 8.93
N GLU A 72 -15.33 -2.49 7.86
CA GLU A 72 -16.26 -2.59 6.76
C GLU A 72 -15.48 -2.44 5.45
N PHE A 73 -15.92 -3.13 4.39
CA PHE A 73 -15.22 -3.11 3.12
C PHE A 73 -15.91 -2.23 2.09
N ALA A 74 -15.12 -1.43 1.36
CA ALA A 74 -15.53 -0.81 0.11
C ALA A 74 -15.13 -1.70 -1.07
N ASP A 75 -15.97 -1.79 -2.10
CA ASP A 75 -15.57 -2.34 -3.40
C ASP A 75 -14.50 -1.45 -4.04
N VAL A 76 -13.92 -1.90 -5.13
CA VAL A 76 -12.91 -1.15 -5.86
C VAL A 76 -13.43 -0.76 -7.26
N ASP A 77 -12.80 0.25 -7.85
CA ASP A 77 -12.98 0.58 -9.26
C ASP A 77 -12.22 -0.41 -10.17
N ARG A 78 -12.32 -0.20 -11.47
CA ARG A 78 -11.64 -1.05 -12.47
C ARG A 78 -10.11 -0.97 -12.41
N ASN A 79 -9.54 0.00 -11.71
CA ASN A 79 -8.09 0.13 -11.51
C ASN A 79 -7.63 -0.47 -10.18
N GLY A 80 -8.55 -1.03 -9.39
CA GLY A 80 -8.26 -1.65 -8.09
C GLY A 80 -8.19 -0.67 -6.92
N LEU A 81 -8.61 0.58 -7.10
CA LEU A 81 -8.68 1.59 -6.05
C LEU A 81 -10.08 1.62 -5.43
N ALA A 82 -10.19 1.94 -4.14
CA ALA A 82 -11.47 2.00 -3.44
C ALA A 82 -12.49 2.87 -4.18
N ASP A 83 -13.67 2.32 -4.43
CA ASP A 83 -14.79 3.01 -5.08
C ASP A 83 -15.76 3.53 -4.02
N TYR A 84 -15.59 4.77 -3.63
CA TYR A 84 -16.43 5.41 -2.63
C TYR A 84 -17.80 5.86 -3.16
N SER A 85 -18.01 5.84 -4.48
CA SER A 85 -19.28 6.29 -5.08
C SER A 85 -20.47 5.39 -4.73
N LYS A 86 -20.19 4.13 -4.35
CA LYS A 86 -21.18 3.14 -3.95
C LYS A 86 -21.55 3.21 -2.46
N ILE A 87 -20.83 3.99 -1.67
CA ILE A 87 -21.11 4.14 -0.24
C ILE A 87 -22.28 5.10 -0.05
N GLY A 88 -23.30 4.67 0.71
CA GLY A 88 -24.49 5.47 0.97
C GLY A 88 -24.20 6.77 1.73
N ILE A 89 -24.93 7.83 1.41
CA ILE A 89 -24.78 9.16 2.03
C ILE A 89 -25.02 9.16 3.55
N ASP A 90 -25.84 8.23 4.03
CA ASP A 90 -26.17 8.11 5.47
C ASP A 90 -25.13 7.30 6.25
N ARG A 91 -24.09 6.82 5.58
CA ARG A 91 -23.00 6.07 6.22
C ARG A 91 -22.02 7.04 6.89
N ALA A 92 -21.54 6.63 8.05
CA ALA A 92 -20.54 7.37 8.82
C ALA A 92 -19.48 6.41 9.36
N TYR A 93 -18.23 6.74 9.16
CA TYR A 93 -17.09 5.97 9.63
C TYR A 93 -16.20 6.81 10.53
N ASN A 94 -15.64 6.20 11.57
CA ASN A 94 -14.68 6.88 12.44
C ASN A 94 -13.34 7.08 11.72
N ALA A 95 -12.99 6.16 10.81
CA ALA A 95 -11.84 6.28 9.94
C ALA A 95 -12.10 5.63 8.58
N THR A 96 -11.38 6.10 7.55
CA THR A 96 -11.24 5.43 6.26
C THR A 96 -9.76 5.20 5.99
N VAL A 97 -9.38 3.98 5.63
CA VAL A 97 -8.01 3.67 5.20
C VAL A 97 -7.96 3.68 3.69
N ILE A 98 -7.18 4.60 3.14
CA ILE A 98 -6.91 4.67 1.72
C ILE A 98 -5.67 3.85 1.36
N VAL A 99 -5.73 3.15 0.23
CA VAL A 99 -4.64 2.32 -0.28
C VAL A 99 -4.41 2.64 -1.74
N GLY A 100 -3.24 3.12 -2.08
CA GLY A 100 -2.82 3.28 -3.48
C GLY A 100 -2.28 1.97 -4.02
N LEU A 101 -3.20 1.04 -4.32
CA LEU A 101 -2.84 -0.30 -4.76
C LEU A 101 -1.96 -0.24 -6.02
N TYR A 102 -0.96 -1.11 -6.09
CA TYR A 102 0.03 -1.21 -7.16
C TYR A 102 0.99 -0.02 -7.30
N GLY A 103 0.79 1.05 -6.51
CA GLY A 103 1.56 2.28 -6.57
C GLY A 103 0.82 3.46 -7.20
N ALA A 104 -0.48 3.32 -7.44
CA ALA A 104 -1.35 4.40 -7.87
C ALA A 104 -1.61 5.41 -6.75
N VAL A 105 -1.96 6.64 -7.11
CA VAL A 105 -2.52 7.61 -6.15
C VAL A 105 -3.91 7.11 -5.74
N PRO A 106 -4.21 6.94 -4.45
CA PRO A 106 -5.52 6.46 -4.01
C PRO A 106 -6.62 7.49 -4.27
N ASN A 107 -7.86 7.01 -4.42
CA ASN A 107 -9.02 7.88 -4.48
C ASN A 107 -9.23 8.60 -3.13
N ASP A 108 -9.65 9.87 -3.17
CA ASP A 108 -9.88 10.68 -1.97
C ASP A 108 -11.30 10.46 -1.42
N PRO A 109 -11.46 9.92 -0.20
CA PRO A 109 -12.78 9.78 0.41
C PRO A 109 -13.43 11.14 0.75
N ALA A 110 -12.67 12.23 0.83
CA ALA A 110 -13.22 13.56 1.06
C ALA A 110 -14.11 14.07 -0.11
N GLU A 111 -13.93 13.51 -1.31
CA GLU A 111 -14.77 13.79 -2.48
C GLU A 111 -16.09 12.98 -2.47
N SER A 112 -16.26 12.09 -1.50
CA SER A 112 -17.43 11.22 -1.39
C SER A 112 -18.56 11.86 -0.59
N LYS A 113 -19.74 11.23 -0.61
CA LYS A 113 -20.94 11.74 0.07
C LYS A 113 -21.11 11.24 1.51
N PHE A 114 -20.40 10.18 1.90
CA PHE A 114 -20.45 9.65 3.27
C PHE A 114 -19.55 10.46 4.21
N SER A 115 -19.78 10.33 5.51
CA SER A 115 -18.96 11.00 6.53
C SER A 115 -17.80 10.12 6.98
N THR A 116 -16.59 10.69 7.07
CA THR A 116 -15.43 10.04 7.67
C THR A 116 -14.73 10.98 8.64
N GLY A 117 -14.36 10.46 9.83
CA GLY A 117 -13.67 11.26 10.86
C GLY A 117 -12.17 11.40 10.58
N LEU A 118 -11.49 10.30 10.19
CA LEU A 118 -10.07 10.23 9.94
C LEU A 118 -9.80 9.62 8.58
N ILE A 119 -8.78 10.13 7.89
CA ILE A 119 -8.24 9.50 6.69
C ILE A 119 -6.84 8.99 7.04
N LEU A 120 -6.66 7.68 7.00
CA LEU A 120 -5.41 7.00 7.29
C LEU A 120 -4.89 6.35 6.00
N GLU A 121 -3.59 6.32 5.81
CA GLU A 121 -3.00 5.79 4.57
C GLU A 121 -2.22 4.51 4.85
N ASP A 122 -2.56 3.43 4.15
CA ASP A 122 -1.64 2.32 3.94
C ASP A 122 -0.78 2.64 2.72
N GLY A 123 0.33 3.31 2.98
CA GLY A 123 1.29 3.73 1.97
C GLY A 123 2.24 2.64 1.49
N ALA A 124 2.07 1.39 1.92
CA ALA A 124 3.02 0.31 1.66
C ALA A 124 3.34 0.09 0.16
N GLN A 125 2.51 0.57 -0.74
CA GLN A 125 2.70 0.45 -2.19
C GLN A 125 2.83 1.80 -2.91
N HIS A 126 2.36 2.91 -2.32
CA HIS A 126 2.25 4.19 -3.03
C HIS A 126 2.94 5.39 -2.38
N TRP A 127 3.62 5.21 -1.24
CA TRP A 127 4.24 6.34 -0.53
C TRP A 127 5.30 7.12 -1.33
N LEU A 128 5.78 6.55 -2.45
CA LEU A 128 6.68 7.20 -3.40
C LEU A 128 5.95 7.92 -4.55
N SER A 129 4.62 7.88 -4.58
CA SER A 129 3.82 8.60 -5.57
C SER A 129 3.99 10.12 -5.42
N ASP A 130 4.11 10.82 -6.55
CA ASP A 130 4.38 12.27 -6.54
C ASP A 130 3.16 13.10 -6.09
N GLN A 131 1.95 12.57 -6.28
CA GLN A 131 0.70 13.22 -5.90
C GLN A 131 0.06 12.46 -4.74
N ARG A 132 0.46 12.83 -3.53
CA ARG A 132 -0.18 12.32 -2.32
C ARG A 132 -1.40 13.16 -1.96
N ILE A 133 -2.42 12.49 -1.43
CA ILE A 133 -3.54 13.16 -0.78
C ILE A 133 -2.99 13.84 0.47
N ALA A 134 -2.99 15.16 0.48
CA ALA A 134 -2.49 15.95 1.62
C ALA A 134 -3.42 15.88 2.86
N THR A 135 -4.56 15.19 2.76
CA THR A 135 -5.62 15.14 3.77
C THR A 135 -5.47 13.99 4.76
N GLY A 136 -4.60 13.03 4.50
CA GLY A 136 -4.36 11.91 5.42
C GLY A 136 -3.75 12.34 6.74
N ASN A 137 -4.33 11.87 7.84
CA ASN A 137 -3.85 12.18 9.20
C ASN A 137 -2.51 11.52 9.50
N ALA A 138 -2.29 10.31 8.97
CA ALA A 138 -1.04 9.56 9.10
C ALA A 138 -0.93 8.52 7.98
N MET A 139 0.30 8.13 7.66
CA MET A 139 0.56 7.08 6.68
C MET A 139 1.54 6.04 7.23
N ALA A 140 1.22 4.76 7.02
CA ALA A 140 2.11 3.63 7.24
C ALA A 140 2.93 3.34 5.97
N ILE A 141 4.23 3.16 6.13
CA ILE A 141 5.17 2.82 5.05
C ILE A 141 5.75 1.43 5.32
N SER A 142 6.00 0.68 4.26
CA SER A 142 6.69 -0.61 4.31
C SER A 142 8.00 -0.55 3.53
N PHE A 143 9.05 -1.14 4.12
CA PHE A 143 10.36 -1.37 3.50
C PHE A 143 10.65 -2.86 3.32
N ASP A 144 9.60 -3.70 3.22
CA ASP A 144 9.73 -5.12 2.86
C ASP A 144 10.62 -5.29 1.61
N PRO A 145 11.39 -6.39 1.48
CA PRO A 145 12.32 -6.61 0.36
C PRO A 145 11.70 -6.49 -1.05
N MET A 146 10.38 -6.59 -1.17
CA MET A 146 9.68 -6.44 -2.45
C MET A 146 9.25 -5.00 -2.77
N LYS A 147 9.56 -4.02 -1.91
CA LYS A 147 9.15 -2.61 -2.07
C LYS A 147 10.11 -1.82 -2.95
N ASN A 148 9.64 -0.69 -3.49
CA ASN A 148 10.46 0.17 -4.36
C ASN A 148 11.71 0.71 -3.64
N LEU A 149 11.57 1.07 -2.36
CA LEU A 149 12.69 1.32 -1.47
C LEU A 149 12.70 0.20 -0.43
N ALA A 150 13.40 -0.88 -0.75
CA ALA A 150 13.41 -2.11 0.02
C ALA A 150 14.55 -2.16 1.04
N ASN A 151 14.29 -2.66 2.24
CA ASN A 151 15.33 -3.11 3.16
C ASN A 151 15.81 -4.52 2.77
N TYR A 152 16.85 -5.04 3.40
CA TYR A 152 17.29 -6.43 3.25
C TYR A 152 16.50 -7.41 4.12
N GLY A 153 15.80 -6.89 5.11
CA GLY A 153 14.81 -7.60 5.93
C GLY A 153 13.51 -6.81 5.98
N ASN A 154 12.74 -7.00 7.05
CA ASN A 154 11.56 -6.18 7.27
C ASN A 154 11.95 -4.74 7.62
N GLY A 155 11.00 -3.85 7.48
CA GLY A 155 11.10 -2.47 7.88
C GLY A 155 9.80 -1.73 7.61
N GLY A 156 9.55 -0.69 8.37
CA GLY A 156 8.40 0.18 8.19
C GLY A 156 8.58 1.53 8.86
N ALA A 157 7.63 2.41 8.65
CA ALA A 157 7.59 3.69 9.33
C ALA A 157 6.16 4.24 9.40
N VAL A 158 5.87 5.02 10.42
CA VAL A 158 4.74 5.94 10.47
C VAL A 158 5.24 7.32 10.13
N VAL A 159 4.56 8.02 9.21
CA VAL A 159 4.82 9.43 8.88
C VAL A 159 3.56 10.25 9.14
N THR A 160 3.70 11.37 9.84
CA THR A 160 2.57 12.23 10.22
C THR A 160 3.04 13.61 10.67
N SER A 161 2.08 14.55 10.70
CA SER A 161 2.27 15.86 11.34
C SER A 161 1.68 15.91 12.76
N ASP A 162 1.02 14.85 13.22
CA ASP A 162 0.54 14.70 14.60
C ASP A 162 1.70 14.29 15.53
N LEU A 163 2.19 15.24 16.33
CA LEU A 163 3.29 15.00 17.25
C LEU A 163 2.93 14.04 18.38
N LYS A 164 1.64 13.96 18.77
CA LYS A 164 1.18 13.01 19.80
C LYS A 164 1.25 11.57 19.30
N LEU A 165 0.87 11.34 18.03
CA LEU A 165 1.07 10.03 17.40
C LEU A 165 2.56 9.67 17.33
N ILE A 166 3.45 10.63 17.06
CA ILE A 166 4.90 10.39 17.03
C ILE A 166 5.44 9.98 18.41
N GLU A 167 5.01 10.66 19.47
CA GLU A 167 5.37 10.30 20.85
C GLU A 167 4.84 8.91 21.21
N PHE A 168 3.58 8.63 20.89
CA PHE A 168 2.98 7.32 21.06
C PHE A 168 3.77 6.25 20.32
N ALA A 169 4.06 6.43 19.03
CA ALA A 169 4.79 5.48 18.20
C ALA A 169 6.20 5.18 18.73
N ARG A 170 6.91 6.20 19.20
CA ARG A 170 8.25 6.02 19.79
C ARG A 170 8.21 5.20 21.06
N SER A 171 7.23 5.45 21.92
CA SER A 171 7.01 4.68 23.15
C SER A 171 6.56 3.25 22.83
N TRP A 172 5.57 3.09 21.93
CA TRP A 172 5.02 1.81 21.54
C TRP A 172 6.08 0.85 20.97
N ARG A 173 6.91 1.32 20.04
CA ARG A 173 7.97 0.50 19.42
C ARG A 173 9.12 0.12 20.37
N ASP A 174 9.16 0.68 21.58
CA ASP A 174 10.17 0.40 22.62
C ASP A 174 9.56 -0.08 23.94
N ASN A 175 8.55 -0.99 23.84
CA ASN A 175 7.89 -1.61 25.00
C ASN A 175 7.19 -0.61 25.94
N GLY A 176 6.70 0.51 25.44
CA GLY A 176 6.02 1.55 26.22
C GLY A 176 6.95 2.54 26.93
N LYS A 177 8.27 2.46 26.71
CA LYS A 177 9.26 3.36 27.36
C LYS A 177 9.27 4.76 26.73
N PRO A 178 9.73 5.78 27.46
CA PRO A 178 10.14 5.77 28.88
C PRO A 178 8.98 5.95 29.86
N SER A 179 7.80 6.36 29.38
CA SER A 179 6.68 6.73 30.24
C SER A 179 6.04 5.53 30.94
N ASN A 180 6.06 4.34 30.32
CA ASN A 180 5.39 3.12 30.75
C ASN A 180 3.86 3.30 30.98
N THR A 181 3.26 4.24 30.24
CA THR A 181 1.82 4.55 30.31
C THR A 181 0.98 3.78 29.30
N GLN A 182 1.64 3.01 28.42
CA GLN A 182 1.00 2.19 27.41
C GLN A 182 1.72 0.85 27.23
N ILE A 183 1.00 -0.16 26.77
CA ILE A 183 1.61 -1.40 26.32
C ILE A 183 2.25 -1.16 24.96
N GLY A 184 3.45 -1.65 24.77
CA GLY A 184 4.17 -1.57 23.51
C GLY A 184 4.89 -2.88 23.19
N THR A 185 5.69 -2.88 22.14
CA THR A 185 6.46 -4.04 21.71
C THR A 185 7.89 -3.64 21.30
N ASN A 186 8.79 -4.60 21.22
CA ASN A 186 10.10 -4.38 20.64
C ASN A 186 10.01 -4.39 19.11
N SER A 187 9.84 -3.22 18.52
CA SER A 187 9.56 -3.04 17.09
C SER A 187 10.45 -1.97 16.46
N ARG A 188 11.66 -1.82 16.92
CA ARG A 188 12.59 -0.85 16.33
C ARG A 188 13.24 -1.40 15.06
N MET A 189 13.37 -0.56 14.06
CA MET A 189 14.27 -0.81 12.92
C MET A 189 15.72 -0.64 13.40
N SER A 190 16.62 -1.50 12.97
CA SER A 190 18.01 -1.45 13.46
C SER A 190 18.79 -0.27 12.86
N GLU A 191 19.88 0.14 13.53
CA GLU A 191 20.80 1.16 13.01
C GLU A 191 21.44 0.74 11.68
N ILE A 192 21.75 -0.54 11.51
CA ILE A 192 22.32 -1.09 10.26
C ILE A 192 21.28 -0.97 9.13
N ASP A 193 20.02 -1.32 9.39
CA ASP A 193 18.94 -1.16 8.43
C ASP A 193 18.78 0.31 8.03
N CYS A 194 18.74 1.22 9.01
CA CYS A 194 18.62 2.66 8.75
C CYS A 194 19.80 3.20 7.95
N ALA A 195 21.03 2.80 8.26
CA ALA A 195 22.22 3.16 7.51
C ALA A 195 22.14 2.66 6.05
N THR A 196 21.71 1.42 5.84
CA THR A 196 21.50 0.84 4.52
C THR A 196 20.45 1.61 3.73
N MET A 197 19.33 1.93 4.38
CA MET A 197 18.26 2.70 3.75
C MET A 197 18.75 4.10 3.34
N LEU A 198 19.54 4.79 4.16
CA LEU A 198 20.13 6.07 3.81
C LEU A 198 21.02 6.01 2.56
N VAL A 199 21.76 4.93 2.35
CA VAL A 199 22.51 4.73 1.10
C VAL A 199 21.53 4.60 -0.08
N LYS A 200 20.49 3.76 0.05
CA LYS A 200 19.50 3.50 -1.01
C LYS A 200 18.69 4.74 -1.38
N THR A 201 18.42 5.64 -0.43
CA THR A 201 17.69 6.89 -0.72
C THR A 201 18.38 7.76 -1.79
N LYS A 202 19.68 7.63 -1.97
CA LYS A 202 20.43 8.36 -2.99
C LYS A 202 20.11 7.91 -4.42
N TYR A 203 19.60 6.70 -4.58
CA TYR A 203 19.33 6.08 -5.89
C TYR A 203 17.85 5.99 -6.21
N ILE A 204 16.96 6.25 -5.25
CA ILE A 204 15.51 6.01 -5.41
C ILE A 204 14.90 6.75 -6.62
N ASN A 205 15.32 7.96 -6.90
CA ASN A 205 14.81 8.72 -8.05
C ASN A 205 15.22 8.07 -9.38
N GLN A 206 16.45 7.56 -9.48
CA GLN A 206 16.92 6.83 -10.66
C GLN A 206 16.13 5.52 -10.85
N TRP A 207 15.91 4.76 -9.79
CA TRP A 207 15.13 3.53 -9.84
C TRP A 207 13.67 3.80 -10.22
N GLN A 208 13.11 4.88 -9.71
CA GLN A 208 11.74 5.27 -10.03
C GLN A 208 11.61 5.67 -11.51
N GLN A 209 12.51 6.47 -12.04
CA GLN A 209 12.55 6.84 -13.47
C GLN A 209 12.69 5.60 -14.37
N ARG A 210 13.46 4.58 -13.96
CA ARG A 210 13.58 3.34 -14.72
C ARG A 210 12.23 2.59 -14.74
N ARG A 211 11.54 2.46 -13.62
CA ARG A 211 10.21 1.85 -13.54
C ARG A 211 9.20 2.58 -14.44
N GLU A 212 9.23 3.87 -14.46
CA GLU A 212 8.38 4.70 -15.34
C GLU A 212 8.63 4.39 -16.81
N LYS A 213 9.90 4.37 -17.25
CA LYS A 213 10.27 4.02 -18.63
C LYS A 213 9.81 2.63 -19.03
N ILE A 214 9.95 1.65 -18.14
CA ILE A 214 9.49 0.27 -18.39
C ILE A 214 7.96 0.26 -18.55
N ALA A 215 7.25 0.91 -17.65
CA ALA A 215 5.79 0.99 -17.69
C ALA A 215 5.29 1.67 -18.97
N ASP A 216 5.95 2.76 -19.40
CA ASP A 216 5.64 3.48 -20.63
C ASP A 216 5.80 2.60 -21.85
N TYR A 217 6.92 1.89 -21.94
CA TYR A 217 7.18 0.96 -23.01
C TYR A 217 6.09 -0.12 -23.11
N TRP A 218 5.73 -0.75 -21.99
CA TRP A 218 4.71 -1.78 -21.98
C TRP A 218 3.30 -1.24 -22.28
N CYS A 219 2.94 -0.07 -21.77
CA CYS A 219 1.66 0.56 -22.08
C CYS A 219 1.51 0.78 -23.59
N GLU A 220 2.57 1.25 -24.26
CA GLU A 220 2.53 1.46 -25.73
C GLU A 220 2.50 0.13 -26.51
N ARG A 221 3.30 -0.85 -26.10
CA ARG A 221 3.33 -2.20 -26.74
C ARG A 221 2.00 -2.93 -26.62
N LEU A 222 1.28 -2.76 -25.53
CA LEU A 222 0.03 -3.49 -25.26
C LEU A 222 -1.23 -2.74 -25.74
N LYS A 223 -1.10 -1.53 -26.24
CA LYS A 223 -2.22 -0.64 -26.60
C LYS A 223 -3.20 -1.24 -27.61
N ASN A 224 -2.71 -2.03 -28.56
CA ASN A 224 -3.52 -2.65 -29.61
C ASN A 224 -3.76 -4.15 -29.39
N THR A 225 -3.65 -4.62 -28.15
CA THR A 225 -3.92 -6.01 -27.76
C THR A 225 -5.23 -6.10 -26.95
N THR A 226 -5.61 -7.31 -26.58
CA THR A 226 -6.75 -7.57 -25.68
C THR A 226 -6.42 -7.30 -24.20
N VAL A 227 -5.15 -7.03 -23.90
CA VAL A 227 -4.66 -6.75 -22.55
C VAL A 227 -5.02 -5.33 -22.12
N ARG A 228 -5.62 -5.18 -20.96
CA ARG A 228 -5.84 -3.88 -20.35
C ARG A 228 -4.80 -3.61 -19.25
N CYS A 229 -3.99 -2.58 -19.40
CA CYS A 229 -3.17 -2.08 -18.27
C CYS A 229 -4.08 -1.43 -17.22
N LEU A 230 -3.87 -1.75 -15.93
CA LEU A 230 -4.60 -1.10 -14.82
C LEU A 230 -4.08 0.33 -14.57
N ILE A 231 -3.56 0.96 -15.59
CA ILE A 231 -3.01 2.30 -15.58
C ILE A 231 -3.66 3.06 -16.72
N ASN A 232 -4.49 4.03 -16.40
CA ASN A 232 -5.07 4.98 -17.34
C ASN A 232 -4.38 6.34 -17.20
N GLU A 233 -4.75 7.34 -18.00
CA GLU A 233 -4.18 8.67 -17.95
C GLU A 233 -4.30 9.33 -16.56
N GLN A 234 -5.39 9.09 -15.84
CA GLN A 234 -5.61 9.63 -14.50
C GLN A 234 -4.73 8.93 -13.46
N THR A 235 -4.70 7.58 -13.46
CA THR A 235 -3.94 6.81 -12.47
C THR A 235 -2.44 6.79 -12.76
N ARG A 236 -2.01 7.06 -14.02
CA ARG A 236 -0.60 7.17 -14.38
C ARG A 236 0.07 8.38 -13.74
N ARG A 237 -0.66 9.47 -13.58
CA ARG A 237 -0.14 10.70 -13.02
C ARG A 237 0.19 10.47 -11.54
N GLY A 238 1.48 10.56 -11.21
CA GLY A 238 1.99 10.32 -9.86
C GLY A 238 2.16 8.84 -9.48
N HIS A 239 1.87 7.89 -10.37
CA HIS A 239 2.03 6.45 -10.10
C HIS A 239 3.49 6.09 -9.83
N CYS A 240 3.79 5.33 -8.77
CA CYS A 240 5.16 4.92 -8.43
C CYS A 240 5.54 3.53 -8.94
N PHE A 241 4.69 2.86 -9.69
CA PHE A 241 4.94 1.57 -10.32
C PHE A 241 5.54 0.53 -9.37
N HIS A 242 4.94 0.42 -8.18
CA HIS A 242 5.30 -0.67 -7.27
C HIS A 242 5.04 -2.03 -7.93
N LYS A 243 3.93 -2.13 -8.67
CA LYS A 243 3.59 -3.24 -9.57
C LYS A 243 3.17 -2.68 -10.93
N PHE A 244 3.47 -3.40 -11.99
CA PHE A 244 2.81 -3.21 -13.28
C PHE A 244 1.77 -4.30 -13.45
N VAL A 245 0.50 -3.92 -13.42
CA VAL A 245 -0.61 -4.87 -13.40
C VAL A 245 -1.42 -4.75 -14.67
N ILE A 246 -1.71 -5.90 -15.24
CA ILE A 246 -2.56 -6.06 -16.43
C ILE A 246 -3.82 -6.84 -16.06
N GLU A 247 -4.90 -6.59 -16.78
CA GLU A 247 -6.10 -7.40 -16.79
C GLU A 247 -6.14 -8.21 -18.09
N VAL A 248 -6.38 -9.51 -17.95
CA VAL A 248 -6.51 -10.50 -19.02
C VAL A 248 -7.77 -11.32 -18.79
N ASP A 249 -8.22 -12.09 -19.79
CA ASP A 249 -9.43 -12.90 -19.65
C ASP A 249 -9.30 -13.99 -18.57
N SER A 250 -8.13 -14.61 -18.47
CA SER A 250 -7.82 -15.61 -17.44
C SER A 250 -6.39 -15.47 -16.96
N ALA A 251 -6.23 -14.90 -15.75
CA ALA A 251 -4.90 -14.77 -15.15
C ALA A 251 -4.17 -16.11 -14.99
N ASP A 252 -4.89 -17.19 -14.67
CA ASP A 252 -4.30 -18.52 -14.48
C ASP A 252 -3.73 -19.13 -15.76
N ILE A 253 -4.37 -18.90 -16.90
CA ILE A 253 -3.90 -19.40 -18.20
C ILE A 253 -2.66 -18.61 -18.62
N VAL A 254 -2.74 -17.29 -18.61
CA VAL A 254 -1.63 -16.43 -19.02
C VAL A 254 -0.43 -16.62 -18.08
N GLN A 255 -0.65 -16.73 -16.76
CA GLN A 255 0.41 -17.01 -15.81
C GLN A 255 1.16 -18.31 -16.13
N ARG A 256 0.46 -19.41 -16.37
CA ARG A 256 1.08 -20.69 -16.75
C ARG A 256 1.87 -20.59 -18.05
N ASN A 257 1.35 -19.90 -19.05
CA ASN A 257 2.02 -19.72 -20.33
C ASN A 257 3.31 -18.89 -20.20
N LEU A 258 3.30 -17.85 -19.34
CA LEU A 258 4.48 -17.05 -19.05
C LEU A 258 5.50 -17.82 -18.20
N ASP A 259 5.06 -18.65 -17.25
CA ASP A 259 5.93 -19.49 -16.44
C ASP A 259 6.74 -20.50 -17.27
N ILE A 260 6.11 -21.14 -18.26
CA ILE A 260 6.77 -21.99 -19.25
C ILE A 260 7.90 -21.23 -19.99
N ARG A 261 7.70 -19.95 -20.23
CA ARG A 261 8.64 -19.01 -20.84
C ARG A 261 9.64 -18.39 -19.87
N LYS A 262 9.67 -18.88 -18.61
CA LYS A 262 10.55 -18.40 -17.53
C LYS A 262 10.32 -16.95 -17.12
N ILE A 263 9.09 -16.46 -17.26
CA ILE A 263 8.65 -15.15 -16.80
C ILE A 263 7.79 -15.35 -15.55
N GLU A 264 8.36 -15.04 -14.37
CA GLU A 264 7.63 -15.12 -13.11
C GLU A 264 6.60 -13.99 -13.01
N THR A 265 5.34 -14.35 -12.77
CA THR A 265 4.24 -13.40 -12.57
C THR A 265 3.46 -13.73 -11.30
N LYS A 266 2.72 -12.75 -10.76
CA LYS A 266 1.93 -12.95 -9.53
C LYS A 266 0.56 -12.31 -9.65
N VAL A 267 -0.43 -12.90 -9.02
CA VAL A 267 -1.77 -12.31 -8.87
C VAL A 267 -1.84 -11.56 -7.54
N HIS A 268 -2.01 -10.24 -7.58
CA HIS A 268 -2.20 -9.40 -6.40
C HIS A 268 -3.60 -8.78 -6.43
N TYR A 269 -4.61 -9.33 -5.73
CA TYR A 269 -4.51 -10.53 -4.89
C TYR A 269 -5.55 -11.55 -5.38
N ARG A 270 -5.25 -12.86 -5.27
CA ARG A 270 -6.16 -13.94 -5.72
C ARG A 270 -7.51 -13.94 -5.02
N ASN A 271 -7.50 -13.61 -3.74
CA ASN A 271 -8.70 -13.53 -2.94
C ASN A 271 -8.78 -12.12 -2.35
N PRO A 272 -9.80 -11.34 -2.71
CA PRO A 272 -10.07 -10.09 -2.02
C PRO A 272 -10.45 -10.39 -0.56
N LEU A 273 -10.26 -9.41 0.34
CA LEU A 273 -10.37 -9.65 1.78
C LEU A 273 -11.73 -10.22 2.19
N HIS A 274 -12.83 -9.71 1.60
CA HIS A 274 -14.19 -10.17 1.94
C HIS A 274 -14.47 -11.65 1.58
N GLU A 275 -13.67 -12.26 0.69
CA GLU A 275 -13.77 -13.69 0.35
C GLU A 275 -12.93 -14.59 1.30
N LEU A 276 -12.01 -14.01 2.08
CA LEU A 276 -11.19 -14.77 2.99
C LEU A 276 -11.99 -15.19 4.23
N PRO A 277 -11.90 -16.47 4.67
CA PRO A 277 -12.72 -17.00 5.76
C PRO A 277 -12.67 -16.15 7.05
N VAL A 278 -11.51 -15.59 7.38
CA VAL A 278 -11.30 -14.77 8.58
C VAL A 278 -12.08 -13.44 8.55
N TYR A 279 -12.44 -12.96 7.36
CA TYR A 279 -13.13 -11.67 7.20
C TYR A 279 -14.58 -11.79 6.72
N GLN A 280 -15.09 -12.99 6.42
CA GLN A 280 -16.46 -13.18 5.90
C GLN A 280 -17.53 -12.58 6.80
N GLN A 281 -17.35 -12.58 8.11
CA GLN A 281 -18.27 -11.97 9.05
C GLN A 281 -18.37 -10.43 8.92
N PHE A 282 -17.42 -9.79 8.27
CA PHE A 282 -17.35 -8.35 8.01
C PHE A 282 -17.74 -7.99 6.57
N ALA A 283 -17.98 -9.00 5.72
CA ALA A 283 -18.52 -8.79 4.39
C ALA A 283 -19.96 -8.28 4.54
N GLY A 284 -20.16 -6.98 4.32
CA GLY A 284 -21.49 -6.35 4.38
C GLY A 284 -22.41 -6.90 3.27
N PRO A 285 -23.67 -6.40 3.22
CA PRO A 285 -24.65 -6.80 2.20
C PRO A 285 -24.24 -6.36 0.79
N ASP A 286 -23.32 -5.43 0.68
CA ASP A 286 -22.88 -4.89 -0.60
C ASP A 286 -21.96 -5.89 -1.32
N MET A 287 -22.32 -6.21 -2.57
CA MET A 287 -21.52 -7.14 -3.39
C MET A 287 -20.23 -6.45 -3.85
N MET A 288 -19.07 -6.95 -3.38
CA MET A 288 -17.74 -6.51 -3.81
C MET A 288 -17.39 -7.12 -5.18
N SER A 289 -18.25 -6.89 -6.18
CA SER A 289 -18.24 -7.60 -7.47
C SER A 289 -17.02 -7.27 -8.32
N VAL A 290 -16.53 -6.03 -8.25
CA VAL A 290 -15.36 -5.60 -9.03
C VAL A 290 -14.08 -6.17 -8.41
N ALA A 291 -13.95 -6.17 -7.09
CA ALA A 291 -12.83 -6.79 -6.40
C ALA A 291 -12.73 -8.30 -6.72
N SER A 292 -13.87 -9.01 -6.66
CA SER A 292 -13.96 -10.45 -7.00
C SER A 292 -13.65 -10.72 -8.47
N MET A 293 -14.08 -9.86 -9.38
CA MET A 293 -13.78 -9.97 -10.81
C MET A 293 -12.29 -9.74 -11.07
N LEU A 294 -11.72 -8.65 -10.54
CA LEU A 294 -10.31 -8.32 -10.73
C LEU A 294 -9.38 -9.40 -10.17
N SER A 295 -9.70 -9.98 -9.01
CA SER A 295 -8.86 -11.01 -8.39
C SER A 295 -8.60 -12.24 -9.29
N ARG A 296 -9.48 -12.50 -10.25
CA ARG A 296 -9.38 -13.62 -11.23
C ARG A 296 -8.72 -13.23 -12.55
N ARG A 297 -8.62 -11.92 -12.83
CA ARG A 297 -8.21 -11.39 -14.13
C ARG A 297 -6.91 -10.61 -14.09
N VAL A 298 -6.46 -10.13 -12.91
CA VAL A 298 -5.24 -9.33 -12.81
C VAL A 298 -3.99 -10.20 -12.73
N LEU A 299 -2.94 -9.73 -13.39
CA LEU A 299 -1.63 -10.34 -13.38
C LEU A 299 -0.56 -9.26 -13.27
N SER A 300 0.34 -9.40 -12.30
CA SER A 300 1.47 -8.49 -12.12
C SER A 300 2.67 -9.02 -12.89
N LEU A 301 3.17 -8.22 -13.82
CA LEU A 301 4.43 -8.46 -14.51
C LEU A 301 5.61 -8.07 -13.61
N PRO A 302 6.79 -8.70 -13.78
CA PRO A 302 7.98 -8.32 -13.03
C PRO A 302 8.41 -6.91 -13.43
N ILE A 303 8.45 -5.97 -12.48
CA ILE A 303 8.90 -4.60 -12.69
C ILE A 303 9.88 -4.19 -11.60
N TYR A 304 11.13 -3.92 -11.98
CA TYR A 304 12.23 -3.46 -11.10
C TYR A 304 13.28 -2.73 -11.93
N SER A 305 14.10 -1.93 -11.26
CA SER A 305 15.05 -1.02 -11.92
C SER A 305 16.17 -1.72 -12.68
N GLU A 306 16.48 -2.97 -12.32
CA GLU A 306 17.58 -3.76 -12.88
C GLU A 306 17.21 -4.50 -14.16
N LEU A 307 15.92 -4.54 -14.55
CA LEU A 307 15.51 -5.11 -15.84
C LEU A 307 16.24 -4.41 -16.99
N THR A 308 16.91 -5.21 -17.82
CA THR A 308 17.53 -4.75 -19.06
C THR A 308 16.46 -4.45 -20.12
N ASP A 309 16.80 -3.65 -21.13
CA ASP A 309 15.86 -3.36 -22.22
C ASP A 309 15.47 -4.64 -22.99
N LEU A 310 16.39 -5.58 -23.15
CA LEU A 310 16.12 -6.88 -23.78
C LEU A 310 15.11 -7.72 -22.98
N GLU A 311 15.22 -7.74 -21.67
CA GLU A 311 14.25 -8.44 -20.80
C GLU A 311 12.89 -7.76 -20.85
N VAL A 312 12.84 -6.43 -20.85
CA VAL A 312 11.59 -5.64 -20.97
C VAL A 312 10.89 -5.94 -22.29
N GLU A 313 11.62 -5.98 -23.42
CA GLU A 313 11.11 -6.36 -24.73
C GLU A 313 10.63 -7.81 -24.74
N TYR A 314 11.46 -8.75 -24.27
CA TYR A 314 11.13 -10.17 -24.18
C TYR A 314 9.84 -10.42 -23.40
N ILE A 315 9.66 -9.79 -22.24
CA ILE A 315 8.46 -9.96 -21.42
C ILE A 315 7.20 -9.53 -22.20
N SER A 316 7.25 -8.38 -22.88
CA SER A 316 6.09 -7.90 -23.65
C SER A 316 5.77 -8.78 -24.86
N ASP A 317 6.80 -9.25 -25.58
CA ASP A 317 6.60 -10.12 -26.74
C ASP A 317 6.00 -11.47 -26.34
N GLN A 318 6.53 -12.09 -25.28
CA GLN A 318 6.00 -13.34 -24.75
C GLN A 318 4.57 -13.18 -24.19
N LEU A 319 4.26 -12.03 -23.60
CA LEU A 319 2.88 -11.74 -23.16
C LEU A 319 1.92 -11.64 -24.35
N ILE A 320 2.29 -10.91 -25.40
CA ILE A 320 1.47 -10.76 -26.61
C ILE A 320 1.18 -12.10 -27.26
N ASP A 321 2.14 -13.01 -27.27
CA ASP A 321 1.98 -14.39 -27.78
C ASP A 321 1.10 -15.28 -26.89
N CYS A 322 0.78 -14.84 -25.67
CA CYS A 322 0.00 -15.62 -24.69
C CYS A 322 -1.48 -15.20 -24.57
N VAL A 323 -1.90 -14.09 -25.20
CA VAL A 323 -3.21 -13.45 -25.00
C VAL A 323 -4.06 -13.37 -26.26
#